data_2262eae17da156b4ae2f1ac9e6db4789
#
_entry.id   2262eae17da156b4ae2f1ac9e6db4789
#
_cell.length_a   1.000
_cell.length_b   1.000
_cell.length_c   1.000
_cell.angle_alpha   90.00
_cell.angle_beta   90.00
_cell.angle_gamma   90.00
#
_symmetry.space_group_name_H-M   'P 1'
#
loop_
_entity.id
_entity.type
_entity.pdbx_description
1 polymer ?
#
loop_
_entity_poly.entity_id
_entity_poly.type
_entity_poly.pdbx_seq_one_letter_code
_entity_poly.pdbx_strand_id
1 'polypeptide(L)'
;LAPEGSAGEHAAEYERAQRAASAAEADVTGLRDRLHAAERELESLTAQSTALGRALDVRNAAAALIERGGRGVRGLVGDAVKVRPGYEAAISAALGSLAEGVLVDDVDAALELARIAAGEDLGRVDIAIAGAGAMTPSLAGLAGVTPAVDVVTAPEGVRGILAFTAIVDDLDAAYAA
;
A
#
# COMPACT_ATOMS: atom_id res chain seq x y z
N LEU A 1 81.16 5.61 -14.81
CA LEU A 1 80.04 6.18 -15.60
C LEU A 1 78.84 5.28 -15.46
N ALA A 2 77.92 5.67 -14.60
CA ALA A 2 76.61 4.99 -14.54
C ALA A 2 75.77 5.43 -15.75
N PRO A 3 74.99 4.54 -16.39
CA PRO A 3 74.23 4.89 -17.57
C PRO A 3 73.03 5.78 -17.16
N GLU A 4 73.09 7.04 -17.56
CA GLU A 4 71.97 8.00 -17.42
C GLU A 4 70.67 7.52 -18.12
N GLY A 5 70.75 6.53 -19.02
CA GLY A 5 69.64 5.90 -19.68
C GLY A 5 68.71 5.12 -18.73
N SER A 6 69.20 4.48 -17.69
CA SER A 6 68.42 3.66 -16.78
C SER A 6 67.52 4.47 -15.82
N ALA A 7 67.93 5.67 -15.43
CA ALA A 7 67.17 6.54 -14.56
C ALA A 7 65.93 7.12 -15.27
N GLY A 8 66.04 7.46 -16.54
CA GLY A 8 64.92 7.93 -17.36
C GLY A 8 63.88 6.83 -17.68
N GLU A 9 64.34 5.60 -17.91
CA GLU A 9 63.49 4.46 -18.15
C GLU A 9 62.69 4.10 -16.89
N HIS A 10 63.31 4.08 -15.71
CA HIS A 10 62.62 3.82 -14.47
C HIS A 10 61.61 4.93 -14.09
N ALA A 11 61.92 6.20 -14.39
CA ALA A 11 60.99 7.30 -14.19
C ALA A 11 59.74 7.15 -15.10
N ALA A 12 59.91 6.81 -16.36
CA ALA A 12 58.80 6.58 -17.28
C ALA A 12 57.98 5.35 -16.93
N GLU A 13 58.61 4.32 -16.33
CA GLU A 13 57.95 3.12 -15.88
C GLU A 13 57.12 3.40 -14.61
N TYR A 14 57.67 4.18 -13.68
CA TYR A 14 56.96 4.65 -12.47
C TYR A 14 55.74 5.49 -12.82
N GLU A 15 55.85 6.46 -13.75
CA GLU A 15 54.71 7.25 -14.20
C GLU A 15 53.62 6.42 -14.88
N ARG A 16 53.99 5.38 -15.65
CA ARG A 16 53.01 4.45 -16.25
C ARG A 16 52.29 3.64 -15.20
N ALA A 17 53.03 3.10 -14.22
CA ALA A 17 52.44 2.35 -13.11
C ALA A 17 51.52 3.23 -12.26
N GLN A 18 51.93 4.47 -11.97
CA GLN A 18 51.10 5.41 -11.23
C GLN A 18 49.80 5.78 -11.97
N ARG A 19 49.85 6.03 -13.28
CA ARG A 19 48.66 6.27 -14.11
C ARG A 19 47.73 5.05 -14.13
N ALA A 20 48.31 3.86 -14.27
CA ALA A 20 47.55 2.62 -14.25
C ALA A 20 46.88 2.39 -12.88
N ALA A 21 47.57 2.65 -11.78
CA ALA A 21 47.00 2.57 -10.43
C ALA A 21 45.83 3.56 -10.23
N SER A 22 46.04 4.83 -10.61
CA SER A 22 44.98 5.84 -10.49
C SER A 22 43.76 5.53 -11.37
N ALA A 23 43.95 4.98 -12.55
CA ALA A 23 42.86 4.54 -13.43
C ALA A 23 42.08 3.35 -12.77
N ALA A 24 42.80 2.38 -12.23
CA ALA A 24 42.18 1.25 -11.53
C ALA A 24 41.42 1.69 -10.27
N GLU A 25 41.93 2.65 -9.51
CA GLU A 25 41.22 3.23 -8.35
C GLU A 25 39.93 3.96 -8.77
N ALA A 26 39.97 4.72 -9.88
CA ALA A 26 38.79 5.37 -10.44
C ALA A 26 37.73 4.34 -10.91
N ASP A 27 38.17 3.27 -11.56
CA ASP A 27 37.30 2.17 -11.98
C ASP A 27 36.64 1.48 -10.78
N VAL A 28 37.42 1.18 -9.73
CA VAL A 28 36.89 0.59 -8.48
C VAL A 28 35.85 1.51 -7.85
N THR A 29 36.10 2.81 -7.82
CA THR A 29 35.15 3.79 -7.26
C THR A 29 33.89 3.81 -8.08
N GLY A 30 33.98 3.89 -9.41
CA GLY A 30 32.82 3.86 -10.30
C GLY A 30 32.01 2.56 -10.26
N LEU A 31 32.68 1.42 -10.01
CA LEU A 31 32.01 0.14 -9.80
C LEU A 31 31.26 0.09 -8.48
N ARG A 32 31.84 0.63 -7.40
CA ARG A 32 31.19 0.73 -6.08
C ARG A 32 29.94 1.61 -6.15
N ASP A 33 30.02 2.76 -6.82
CA ASP A 33 28.87 3.65 -6.99
C ASP A 33 27.72 2.97 -7.75
N ARG A 34 28.07 2.22 -8.81
CA ARG A 34 27.08 1.41 -9.55
C ARG A 34 26.47 0.29 -8.72
N LEU A 35 27.27 -0.39 -7.93
CA LEU A 35 26.79 -1.43 -7.01
C LEU A 35 25.79 -0.85 -5.99
N HIS A 36 26.14 0.25 -5.33
CA HIS A 36 25.23 0.90 -4.37
C HIS A 36 23.94 1.44 -5.03
N ALA A 37 24.02 1.91 -6.26
CA ALA A 37 22.82 2.31 -7.01
C ALA A 37 21.89 1.11 -7.28
N ALA A 38 22.46 -0.01 -7.73
CA ALA A 38 21.73 -1.24 -8.00
C ALA A 38 21.14 -1.86 -6.72
N GLU A 39 21.87 -1.82 -5.61
CA GLU A 39 21.37 -2.28 -4.31
C GLU A 39 20.13 -1.49 -3.86
N ARG A 40 20.17 -0.15 -3.95
CA ARG A 40 19.01 0.70 -3.62
C ARG A 40 17.82 0.44 -4.52
N GLU A 41 18.05 0.22 -5.81
CA GLU A 41 16.98 -0.10 -6.77
C GLU A 41 16.35 -1.46 -6.45
N LEU A 42 17.17 -2.46 -6.12
CA LEU A 42 16.71 -3.79 -5.71
C LEU A 42 15.85 -3.72 -4.43
N GLU A 43 16.30 -2.97 -3.42
CA GLU A 43 15.53 -2.75 -2.19
C GLU A 43 14.17 -2.10 -2.48
N SER A 44 14.14 -1.08 -3.33
CA SER A 44 12.91 -0.40 -3.74
C SER A 44 11.94 -1.33 -4.47
N LEU A 45 12.44 -2.09 -5.45
CA LEU A 45 11.63 -3.06 -6.21
C LEU A 45 11.13 -4.20 -5.34
N THR A 46 11.95 -4.67 -4.40
CA THR A 46 11.55 -5.72 -3.44
C THR A 46 10.44 -5.22 -2.52
N ALA A 47 10.55 -3.99 -2.02
CA ALA A 47 9.49 -3.37 -1.21
C ALA A 47 8.18 -3.22 -1.99
N GLN A 48 8.24 -2.75 -3.25
CA GLN A 48 7.08 -2.63 -4.13
C GLN A 48 6.44 -4.00 -4.43
N SER A 49 7.25 -5.00 -4.76
CA SER A 49 6.79 -6.38 -5.00
C SER A 49 6.09 -6.97 -3.79
N THR A 50 6.66 -6.76 -2.59
CA THR A 50 6.06 -7.24 -1.34
C THR A 50 4.74 -6.53 -1.04
N ALA A 51 4.65 -5.22 -1.29
CA ALA A 51 3.41 -4.46 -1.08
C ALA A 51 2.31 -4.92 -2.04
N LEU A 52 2.64 -5.10 -3.34
CA LEU A 52 1.70 -5.61 -4.35
C LEU A 52 1.27 -7.06 -4.04
N GLY A 53 2.20 -7.92 -3.61
CA GLY A 53 1.89 -9.30 -3.20
C GLY A 53 0.86 -9.33 -2.08
N ARG A 54 1.05 -8.53 -1.03
CA ARG A 54 0.09 -8.43 0.09
C ARG A 54 -1.29 -7.95 -0.35
N ALA A 55 -1.37 -6.99 -1.29
CA ALA A 55 -2.65 -6.51 -1.81
C ALA A 55 -3.37 -7.58 -2.63
N LEU A 56 -2.64 -8.37 -3.42
CA LEU A 56 -3.20 -9.49 -4.19
C LEU A 56 -3.67 -10.63 -3.28
N ASP A 57 -2.92 -10.94 -2.22
CA ASP A 57 -3.27 -11.99 -1.25
C ASP A 57 -4.57 -11.68 -0.52
N VAL A 58 -4.78 -10.43 -0.10
CA VAL A 58 -6.04 -9.98 0.54
C VAL A 58 -7.22 -10.15 -0.41
N ARG A 59 -7.07 -9.73 -1.68
CA ARG A 59 -8.12 -9.88 -2.70
C ARG A 59 -8.45 -11.34 -2.99
N ASN A 60 -7.44 -12.19 -3.09
CA ASN A 60 -7.61 -13.62 -3.33
C ASN A 60 -8.27 -14.32 -2.15
N ALA A 61 -7.93 -13.96 -0.91
CA ALA A 61 -8.55 -14.51 0.27
C ALA A 61 -10.03 -14.17 0.37
N ALA A 62 -10.42 -12.90 0.11
CA ALA A 62 -11.81 -12.49 0.10
C ALA A 62 -12.62 -13.23 -0.98
N ALA A 63 -12.08 -13.33 -2.20
CA ALA A 63 -12.72 -14.04 -3.30
C ALA A 63 -12.93 -15.53 -2.98
N ALA A 64 -11.90 -16.20 -2.44
CA ALA A 64 -11.99 -17.60 -2.05
C ALA A 64 -13.07 -17.84 -0.97
N LEU A 65 -13.19 -16.95 0.00
CA LEU A 65 -14.21 -17.04 1.05
C LEU A 65 -15.62 -16.80 0.51
N ILE A 66 -15.79 -15.88 -0.45
CA ILE A 66 -17.07 -15.60 -1.10
C ILE A 66 -17.49 -16.76 -1.98
N GLU A 67 -16.56 -17.34 -2.79
CA GLU A 67 -16.83 -18.50 -3.64
C GLU A 67 -17.24 -19.74 -2.84
N ARG A 68 -16.59 -19.95 -1.70
CA ARG A 68 -16.96 -21.05 -0.79
C ARG A 68 -18.38 -20.85 -0.28
N GLY A 69 -18.80 -19.61 -0.16
CA GLY A 69 -20.08 -19.27 0.43
C GLY A 69 -20.11 -19.62 1.91
N GLY A 70 -21.09 -19.13 2.59
CA GLY A 70 -21.33 -19.42 3.99
C GLY A 70 -22.61 -18.75 4.43
N ARG A 71 -23.17 -19.18 5.56
CA ARG A 71 -24.33 -18.52 6.12
C ARG A 71 -23.97 -17.05 6.40
N GLY A 72 -24.76 -16.13 5.84
CA GLY A 72 -24.62 -14.71 6.08
C GLY A 72 -23.52 -14.00 5.27
N VAL A 73 -22.85 -14.64 4.32
CA VAL A 73 -21.92 -13.98 3.40
C VAL A 73 -22.70 -13.26 2.30
N ARG A 74 -22.47 -11.92 2.18
CA ARG A 74 -23.18 -11.07 1.18
C ARG A 74 -22.36 -10.76 -0.06
N GLY A 75 -21.02 -10.93 -0.01
CA GLY A 75 -20.11 -10.55 -1.08
C GLY A 75 -19.07 -9.53 -0.63
N LEU A 76 -18.56 -8.74 -1.57
CA LEU A 76 -17.59 -7.68 -1.25
C LEU A 76 -18.28 -6.45 -0.63
N VAL A 77 -17.57 -5.78 0.27
CA VAL A 77 -18.04 -4.52 0.87
C VAL A 77 -18.26 -3.46 -0.21
N GLY A 78 -17.31 -3.33 -1.16
CA GLY A 78 -17.39 -2.35 -2.24
C GLY A 78 -18.63 -2.52 -3.12
N ASP A 79 -19.06 -3.76 -3.38
CA ASP A 79 -20.28 -4.04 -4.19
C ASP A 79 -21.56 -3.63 -3.47
N ALA A 80 -21.56 -3.61 -2.15
CA ALA A 80 -22.68 -3.21 -1.32
C ALA A 80 -22.80 -1.70 -1.11
N VAL A 81 -21.81 -0.90 -1.56
CA VAL A 81 -21.77 0.54 -1.40
C VAL A 81 -22.12 1.24 -2.72
N LYS A 82 -23.22 2.01 -2.71
CA LYS A 82 -23.57 2.90 -3.82
C LYS A 82 -23.16 4.31 -3.48
N VAL A 83 -22.30 4.90 -4.30
CA VAL A 83 -21.74 6.23 -4.10
C VAL A 83 -22.42 7.23 -5.02
N ARG A 84 -22.69 8.43 -4.53
CA ARG A 84 -23.17 9.55 -5.34
C ARG A 84 -22.09 9.96 -6.36
N PRO A 85 -22.45 10.22 -7.64
CA PRO A 85 -21.48 10.63 -8.67
C PRO A 85 -20.60 11.79 -8.22
N GLY A 86 -19.30 11.64 -8.46
CA GLY A 86 -18.26 12.62 -8.10
C GLY A 86 -17.58 12.38 -6.74
N TYR A 87 -18.06 11.42 -5.93
CA TYR A 87 -17.49 11.09 -4.63
C TYR A 87 -16.78 9.72 -4.57
N GLU A 88 -16.71 9.02 -5.70
CA GLU A 88 -16.20 7.64 -5.76
C GLU A 88 -14.76 7.54 -5.26
N ALA A 89 -13.89 8.47 -5.68
CA ALA A 89 -12.48 8.48 -5.27
C ALA A 89 -12.33 8.72 -3.75
N ALA A 90 -13.13 9.65 -3.19
CA ALA A 90 -13.09 9.97 -1.77
C ALA A 90 -13.59 8.79 -0.91
N ILE A 91 -14.67 8.14 -1.31
CA ILE A 91 -15.22 6.98 -0.60
C ILE A 91 -14.30 5.76 -0.74
N SER A 92 -13.73 5.54 -1.93
CA SER A 92 -12.73 4.48 -2.11
C SER A 92 -11.50 4.69 -1.21
N ALA A 93 -11.01 5.93 -1.10
CA ALA A 93 -9.92 6.26 -0.19
C ALA A 93 -10.30 6.06 1.29
N ALA A 94 -11.54 6.43 1.67
CA ALA A 94 -12.03 6.27 3.04
C ALA A 94 -12.21 4.81 3.46
N LEU A 95 -12.66 3.95 2.56
CA LEU A 95 -12.79 2.51 2.82
C LEU A 95 -11.45 1.78 2.76
N GLY A 96 -10.50 2.27 1.94
CA GLY A 96 -9.19 1.64 1.77
C GLY A 96 -9.29 0.16 1.42
N SER A 97 -8.53 -0.70 2.12
CA SER A 97 -8.54 -2.15 1.91
C SER A 97 -9.88 -2.81 2.24
N LEU A 98 -10.71 -2.18 3.08
CA LEU A 98 -12.02 -2.72 3.44
C LEU A 98 -12.97 -2.82 2.24
N ALA A 99 -12.81 -1.99 1.20
CA ALA A 99 -13.61 -2.09 -0.03
C ALA A 99 -13.50 -3.49 -0.68
N GLU A 100 -12.34 -4.13 -0.57
CA GLU A 100 -12.05 -5.48 -1.05
C GLU A 100 -12.36 -6.56 0.01
N GLY A 101 -12.83 -6.18 1.19
CA GLY A 101 -13.19 -7.06 2.30
C GLY A 101 -14.53 -7.75 2.08
N VAL A 102 -14.78 -8.77 2.89
CA VAL A 102 -16.03 -9.55 2.87
C VAL A 102 -17.08 -8.88 3.75
N LEU A 103 -18.28 -8.70 3.20
CA LEU A 103 -19.46 -8.26 3.95
C LEU A 103 -20.26 -9.46 4.44
N VAL A 104 -20.58 -9.49 5.72
CA VAL A 104 -21.38 -10.54 6.36
C VAL A 104 -22.58 -9.97 7.12
N ASP A 105 -23.58 -10.81 7.42
CA ASP A 105 -24.82 -10.37 8.07
C ASP A 105 -24.59 -9.96 9.54
N ASP A 106 -23.89 -10.80 10.29
CA ASP A 106 -23.78 -10.71 11.74
C ASP A 106 -22.41 -11.16 12.27
N VAL A 107 -22.22 -11.08 13.59
CA VAL A 107 -20.98 -11.45 14.27
C VAL A 107 -20.68 -12.95 14.16
N ASP A 108 -21.71 -13.81 14.19
CA ASP A 108 -21.53 -15.26 14.12
C ASP A 108 -20.97 -15.67 12.75
N ALA A 109 -21.49 -15.08 11.66
CA ALA A 109 -20.97 -15.25 10.32
C ALA A 109 -19.52 -14.74 10.19
N ALA A 110 -19.21 -13.58 10.79
CA ALA A 110 -17.85 -13.05 10.81
C ALA A 110 -16.86 -13.97 11.52
N LEU A 111 -17.23 -14.52 12.67
CA LEU A 111 -16.39 -15.44 13.44
C LEU A 111 -16.19 -16.77 12.72
N GLU A 112 -17.21 -17.29 12.05
CA GLU A 112 -17.10 -18.51 11.25
C GLU A 112 -16.13 -18.29 10.09
N LEU A 113 -16.27 -17.17 9.37
CA LEU A 113 -15.39 -16.81 8.25
C LEU A 113 -13.93 -16.62 8.71
N ALA A 114 -13.73 -15.96 9.85
CA ALA A 114 -12.39 -15.79 10.42
C ALA A 114 -11.74 -17.13 10.82
N ARG A 115 -12.51 -18.10 11.34
CA ARG A 115 -11.99 -19.45 11.62
C ARG A 115 -11.60 -20.19 10.36
N ILE A 116 -12.38 -20.09 9.28
CA ILE A 116 -12.07 -20.68 7.99
C ILE A 116 -10.77 -20.07 7.45
N ALA A 117 -10.67 -18.75 7.45
CA ALA A 117 -9.48 -18.04 6.97
C ALA A 117 -8.22 -18.45 7.74
N ALA A 118 -8.31 -18.56 9.06
CA ALA A 118 -7.21 -19.02 9.92
C ALA A 118 -6.85 -20.50 9.70
N GLY A 119 -7.85 -21.36 9.50
CA GLY A 119 -7.63 -22.79 9.30
C GLY A 119 -6.98 -23.14 7.95
N GLU A 120 -7.20 -22.30 6.95
CA GLU A 120 -6.68 -22.47 5.58
C GLU A 120 -5.48 -21.58 5.28
N ASP A 121 -4.99 -20.85 6.28
CA ASP A 121 -3.84 -19.91 6.14
C ASP A 121 -4.01 -18.91 4.99
N LEU A 122 -5.24 -18.38 4.82
CA LEU A 122 -5.56 -17.45 3.74
C LEU A 122 -4.95 -16.05 3.96
N GLY A 123 -4.21 -15.86 5.04
CA GLY A 123 -3.60 -14.59 5.38
C GLY A 123 -4.61 -13.59 5.96
N ARG A 124 -4.41 -12.29 5.64
CA ARG A 124 -5.27 -11.23 6.14
C ARG A 124 -6.58 -11.16 5.37
N VAL A 125 -7.69 -11.13 6.08
CA VAL A 125 -9.03 -10.89 5.53
C VAL A 125 -9.68 -9.74 6.31
N ASP A 126 -10.17 -8.74 5.60
CA ASP A 126 -10.98 -7.67 6.16
C ASP A 126 -12.46 -8.09 6.09
N ILE A 127 -13.17 -8.02 7.23
CA ILE A 127 -14.57 -8.44 7.34
C ILE A 127 -15.40 -7.29 7.89
N ALA A 128 -16.48 -6.92 7.21
CA ALA A 128 -17.45 -5.96 7.67
C ALA A 128 -18.77 -6.65 8.00
N ILE A 129 -19.41 -6.23 9.09
CA ILE A 129 -20.69 -6.76 9.55
C ILE A 129 -21.80 -5.79 9.16
N ALA A 130 -22.72 -6.23 8.32
CA ALA A 130 -23.76 -5.38 7.74
C ALA A 130 -24.70 -4.75 8.78
N GLY A 131 -25.03 -5.49 9.83
CA GLY A 131 -25.93 -5.06 10.91
C GLY A 131 -25.25 -4.43 12.10
N ALA A 132 -23.92 -4.24 12.09
CA ALA A 132 -23.21 -3.69 13.24
C ALA A 132 -23.26 -2.16 13.26
N GLY A 133 -23.75 -1.61 14.38
CA GLY A 133 -23.46 -0.24 14.79
C GLY A 133 -24.13 0.87 13.97
N ALA A 134 -25.38 1.17 14.27
CA ALA A 134 -25.95 2.48 13.94
C ALA A 134 -25.24 3.55 14.78
N MET A 135 -24.26 4.26 14.20
CA MET A 135 -23.66 5.46 14.80
C MET A 135 -24.26 6.70 14.16
N THR A 136 -24.68 7.64 14.99
CA THR A 136 -25.13 8.95 14.52
C THR A 136 -23.89 9.81 14.26
N PRO A 137 -23.62 10.25 13.00
CA PRO A 137 -22.45 11.05 12.72
C PRO A 137 -22.56 12.43 13.41
N SER A 138 -21.47 12.84 14.05
CA SER A 138 -21.36 14.14 14.72
C SER A 138 -20.71 15.23 13.85
N LEU A 139 -20.62 15.03 12.55
CA LEU A 139 -20.01 15.98 11.61
C LEU A 139 -21.02 16.97 10.99
N ALA A 140 -22.28 16.92 11.41
CA ALA A 140 -23.32 17.83 10.94
C ALA A 140 -23.06 19.26 11.44
N GLY A 141 -22.92 20.21 10.49
CA GLY A 141 -22.79 21.63 10.79
C GLY A 141 -21.41 22.24 10.60
N LEU A 142 -20.41 21.46 10.19
CA LEU A 142 -19.12 22.01 9.78
C LEU A 142 -19.23 22.64 8.39
N ALA A 143 -18.84 23.91 8.25
CA ALA A 143 -18.91 24.63 6.99
C ALA A 143 -17.85 24.09 5.99
N GLY A 144 -18.25 23.85 4.74
CA GLY A 144 -17.33 23.35 3.70
C GLY A 144 -17.02 21.85 3.79
N VAL A 145 -17.72 21.11 4.66
CA VAL A 145 -17.50 19.68 4.87
C VAL A 145 -18.72 18.88 4.42
N THR A 146 -18.51 17.83 3.66
CA THR A 146 -19.54 16.86 3.28
C THR A 146 -19.30 15.56 4.07
N PRO A 147 -20.23 15.16 4.97
CA PRO A 147 -20.12 13.86 5.65
C PRO A 147 -20.16 12.71 4.64
N ALA A 148 -19.26 11.73 4.77
CA ALA A 148 -19.20 10.61 3.84
C ALA A 148 -20.51 9.80 3.82
N VAL A 149 -21.21 9.71 4.95
CA VAL A 149 -22.50 9.01 5.08
C VAL A 149 -23.64 9.64 4.27
N ASP A 150 -23.53 10.92 3.91
CA ASP A 150 -24.56 11.64 3.13
C ASP A 150 -24.42 11.42 1.62
N VAL A 151 -23.29 10.87 1.19
CA VAL A 151 -22.99 10.60 -0.22
C VAL A 151 -22.98 9.12 -0.56
N VAL A 152 -23.30 8.25 0.41
CA VAL A 152 -23.34 6.78 0.20
C VAL A 152 -24.69 6.19 0.62
N THR A 153 -25.07 5.13 -0.09
CA THR A 153 -26.10 4.19 0.33
C THR A 153 -25.40 2.85 0.57
N ALA A 154 -25.38 2.40 1.81
CA ALA A 154 -24.66 1.19 2.23
C ALA A 154 -25.35 0.56 3.47
N PRO A 155 -25.05 -0.71 3.80
CA PRO A 155 -25.46 -1.33 5.05
C PRO A 155 -25.02 -0.52 6.27
N GLU A 156 -25.79 -0.63 7.37
CA GLU A 156 -25.57 0.19 8.58
C GLU A 156 -24.16 0.06 9.14
N GLY A 157 -23.58 -1.14 9.15
CA GLY A 157 -22.21 -1.34 9.61
C GLY A 157 -21.16 -0.61 8.78
N VAL A 158 -21.32 -0.58 7.44
CA VAL A 158 -20.44 0.18 6.56
C VAL A 158 -20.65 1.68 6.75
N ARG A 159 -21.89 2.13 6.90
CA ARG A 159 -22.19 3.54 7.23
C ARG A 159 -21.59 3.94 8.58
N GLY A 160 -21.60 3.04 9.57
CA GLY A 160 -20.98 3.26 10.87
C GLY A 160 -19.46 3.49 10.77
N ILE A 161 -18.77 2.78 9.89
CA ILE A 161 -17.35 2.99 9.61
C ILE A 161 -17.09 4.38 9.01
N LEU A 162 -17.96 4.83 8.10
CA LEU A 162 -17.88 6.13 7.44
C LEU A 162 -18.43 7.30 8.27
N ALA A 163 -19.03 7.02 9.45
CA ALA A 163 -19.76 8.03 10.23
C ALA A 163 -18.90 9.22 10.70
N PHE A 164 -17.61 9.03 10.85
CA PHE A 164 -16.65 10.06 11.27
C PHE A 164 -15.73 10.50 10.14
N THR A 165 -16.07 10.19 8.90
CA THR A 165 -15.30 10.58 7.73
C THR A 165 -15.90 11.82 7.09
N ALA A 166 -15.08 12.85 6.95
CA ALA A 166 -15.40 14.12 6.30
C ALA A 166 -14.75 14.16 4.91
N ILE A 167 -15.48 14.67 3.93
CA ILE A 167 -14.97 14.96 2.58
C ILE A 167 -14.91 16.46 2.40
N VAL A 168 -13.79 16.96 1.92
CA VAL A 168 -13.52 18.37 1.62
C VAL A 168 -13.00 18.51 0.21
N ASP A 169 -13.15 19.68 -0.40
CA ASP A 169 -12.76 19.92 -1.79
C ASP A 169 -11.24 20.03 -1.97
N ASP A 170 -10.55 20.56 -0.96
CA ASP A 170 -9.10 20.77 -0.98
C ASP A 170 -8.48 20.77 0.43
N LEU A 171 -7.14 20.92 0.48
CA LEU A 171 -6.39 20.93 1.75
C LEU A 171 -6.66 22.20 2.58
N ASP A 172 -6.97 23.32 1.96
CA ASP A 172 -7.25 24.56 2.67
C ASP A 172 -8.60 24.45 3.39
N ALA A 173 -9.60 23.83 2.75
CA ALA A 173 -10.87 23.49 3.37
C ALA A 173 -10.71 22.48 4.53
N ALA A 174 -9.81 21.51 4.38
CA ALA A 174 -9.49 20.55 5.45
C ALA A 174 -8.85 21.23 6.68
N TYR A 175 -8.08 22.30 6.45
CA TYR A 175 -7.42 23.03 7.52
C TYR A 175 -8.37 23.97 8.27
N ALA A 176 -9.44 24.41 7.59
CA ALA A 176 -10.44 25.34 8.14
C ALA A 176 -11.59 24.64 8.89
N ALA A 177 -11.77 23.34 8.68
CA ALA A 177 -12.82 22.51 9.30
C ALA A 177 -12.42 22.00 10.70
#